data_5d20f56bf048b8aa74382e24bc9b23f1
#
_entry.id   5d20f56bf048b8aa74382e24bc9b23f1
#
_cell.length_a   1.000
_cell.length_b   1.000
_cell.length_c   1.000
_cell.angle_alpha   90.00
_cell.angle_beta   90.00
_cell.angle_gamma   90.00
#
_symmetry.space_group_name_H-M   'P 1'
#
loop_
_entity.id
_entity.type
_entity.pdbx_description
1 polymer ?
#
loop_
_entity_poly.entity_id
_entity_poly.type
_entity_poly.pdbx_seq_one_letter_code
_entity_poly.pdbx_strand_id
1 'polypeptide(L)'
;RRAVAELKDKVSNVFVPLSYDPAEAVQIDWGEATVVLGGIKQKIQIWCMRECHSGDIFVSAFYRQNEESFLEGIVKGLEHFGGTPRKIIFDNARVAVKEGFGYHAKATDKYFSLSAHYAFKPVFCNPAQGHEKGLVEGLVGLVRRNFFVPVPNISTIDELNKKLLEYCAVYRNHKIPGKELTVGEMTENCKD
;
A
#
# COMPACT_ATOMS: atom_id res chain seq x y z
N ARG A 1 -28.02 -10.57 -32.89
CA ARG A 1 -26.90 -9.69 -32.40
C ARG A 1 -27.40 -8.55 -31.49
N ARG A 2 -28.62 -7.97 -31.69
CA ARG A 2 -29.20 -6.94 -30.79
C ARG A 2 -29.54 -7.46 -29.40
N ALA A 3 -30.14 -8.65 -29.27
CA ALA A 3 -30.53 -9.23 -27.98
C ALA A 3 -29.34 -9.55 -27.04
N VAL A 4 -28.15 -9.79 -27.58
CA VAL A 4 -26.92 -10.03 -26.79
C VAL A 4 -26.33 -8.72 -26.25
N ALA A 5 -26.50 -7.61 -26.95
CA ALA A 5 -26.09 -6.29 -26.50
C ALA A 5 -26.94 -5.79 -25.31
N GLU A 6 -28.27 -6.02 -25.36
CA GLU A 6 -29.19 -5.64 -24.27
C GLU A 6 -29.00 -6.43 -22.99
N LEU A 7 -28.46 -7.65 -23.07
CA LEU A 7 -28.12 -8.45 -21.89
C LEU A 7 -26.79 -8.02 -21.22
N LYS A 8 -25.87 -7.41 -21.96
CA LYS A 8 -24.62 -6.88 -21.41
C LYS A 8 -24.82 -5.60 -20.58
N ASP A 9 -25.84 -4.80 -20.91
CA ASP A 9 -26.13 -3.54 -20.20
C ASP A 9 -26.86 -3.75 -18.84
N LYS A 10 -27.27 -4.97 -18.50
CA LYS A 10 -28.01 -5.27 -17.25
C LYS A 10 -27.19 -5.95 -16.16
N VAL A 11 -25.91 -6.21 -16.37
CA VAL A 11 -25.02 -6.62 -15.29
C VAL A 11 -24.50 -5.33 -14.64
N SER A 12 -25.31 -4.72 -13.78
CA SER A 12 -24.79 -3.75 -12.83
C SER A 12 -23.72 -4.46 -12.01
N ASN A 13 -22.46 -4.08 -12.18
CA ASN A 13 -21.41 -4.49 -11.27
C ASN A 13 -21.83 -4.02 -9.87
N VAL A 14 -22.39 -4.93 -9.08
CA VAL A 14 -22.66 -4.65 -7.68
C VAL A 14 -21.30 -4.51 -7.01
N PHE A 15 -20.90 -3.26 -6.79
CA PHE A 15 -19.72 -2.97 -5.99
C PHE A 15 -20.04 -3.32 -4.55
N VAL A 16 -19.52 -4.44 -4.07
CA VAL A 16 -19.54 -4.80 -2.66
C VAL A 16 -18.31 -4.15 -2.04
N PRO A 17 -18.45 -3.14 -1.17
CA PRO A 17 -17.32 -2.56 -0.47
C PRO A 17 -16.62 -3.65 0.34
N LEU A 18 -15.32 -3.83 0.14
CA LEU A 18 -14.54 -4.71 0.99
C LEU A 18 -14.48 -4.11 2.39
N SER A 19 -14.99 -4.86 3.36
CA SER A 19 -14.88 -4.52 4.78
C SER A 19 -13.83 -5.45 5.40
N TYR A 20 -12.93 -4.86 6.18
CA TYR A 20 -11.89 -5.58 6.90
C TYR A 20 -12.05 -5.36 8.39
N ASP A 21 -11.78 -6.39 9.17
CA ASP A 21 -11.68 -6.29 10.63
C ASP A 21 -10.39 -5.55 11.04
N PRO A 22 -10.32 -5.01 12.27
CA PRO A 22 -9.09 -4.47 12.84
C PRO A 22 -7.92 -5.45 12.70
N ALA A 23 -6.76 -4.95 12.28
CA ALA A 23 -5.53 -5.72 12.05
C ALA A 23 -5.69 -6.93 11.09
N GLU A 24 -6.75 -7.00 10.29
CA GLU A 24 -6.95 -8.12 9.37
C GLU A 24 -5.98 -8.07 8.20
N ALA A 25 -5.84 -6.91 7.56
CA ALA A 25 -5.07 -6.81 6.32
C ALA A 25 -4.39 -5.46 6.15
N VAL A 26 -3.23 -5.52 5.54
CA VAL A 26 -2.52 -4.37 4.97
C VAL A 26 -2.34 -4.61 3.48
N GLN A 27 -2.58 -3.59 2.67
CA GLN A 27 -2.28 -3.60 1.25
C GLN A 27 -1.00 -2.82 0.96
N ILE A 28 -0.20 -3.33 0.02
CA ILE A 28 1.06 -2.73 -0.39
C ILE A 28 1.07 -2.49 -1.89
N ASP A 29 1.62 -1.35 -2.31
CA ASP A 29 1.87 -1.06 -3.71
C ASP A 29 3.13 -0.18 -3.88
N TRP A 30 3.77 -0.32 -5.04
CA TRP A 30 4.86 0.52 -5.46
C TRP A 30 4.38 1.63 -6.40
N GLY A 31 4.98 2.78 -6.25
CA GLY A 31 4.82 3.87 -7.19
C GLY A 31 6.15 4.49 -7.58
N GLU A 32 6.13 5.36 -8.57
CA GLU A 32 7.28 6.17 -8.96
C GLU A 32 6.94 7.65 -8.77
N ALA A 33 7.87 8.43 -8.26
CA ALA A 33 7.72 9.87 -8.14
C ALA A 33 9.01 10.59 -8.57
N THR A 34 8.88 11.87 -8.92
CA THR A 34 10.02 12.75 -9.24
C THR A 34 10.34 13.60 -8.03
N VAL A 35 11.63 13.76 -7.76
CA VAL A 35 12.16 14.59 -6.68
C VAL A 35 13.44 15.27 -7.14
N VAL A 36 13.78 16.40 -6.52
CA VAL A 36 15.13 16.98 -6.60
C VAL A 36 15.85 16.59 -5.31
N LEU A 37 16.86 15.73 -5.43
CA LEU A 37 17.69 15.24 -4.33
C LEU A 37 19.11 15.80 -4.50
N GLY A 38 19.58 16.57 -3.49
CA GLY A 38 20.90 17.19 -3.56
C GLY A 38 21.11 18.06 -4.81
N GLY A 39 20.05 18.72 -5.28
CA GLY A 39 20.06 19.54 -6.49
C GLY A 39 19.87 18.78 -7.81
N ILE A 40 19.78 17.44 -7.79
CA ILE A 40 19.63 16.60 -8.98
C ILE A 40 18.18 16.12 -9.08
N LYS A 41 17.52 16.46 -10.19
CA LYS A 41 16.17 15.96 -10.49
C LYS A 41 16.24 14.51 -10.95
N GLN A 42 15.56 13.62 -10.21
CA GLN A 42 15.57 12.18 -10.47
C GLN A 42 14.27 11.51 -10.11
N LYS A 43 14.09 10.30 -10.59
CA LYS A 43 12.98 9.42 -10.22
C LYS A 43 13.39 8.55 -9.04
N ILE A 44 12.45 8.34 -8.13
CA ILE A 44 12.57 7.46 -6.99
C ILE A 44 11.38 6.51 -6.95
N GLN A 45 11.52 5.41 -6.21
CA GLN A 45 10.43 4.50 -5.92
C GLN A 45 9.76 4.90 -4.61
N ILE A 46 8.44 4.96 -4.62
CA ILE A 46 7.64 5.17 -3.40
C ILE A 46 6.98 3.87 -3.01
N TRP A 47 7.17 3.48 -1.77
CA TRP A 47 6.53 2.34 -1.12
C TRP A 47 5.31 2.82 -0.37
N CYS A 48 4.16 2.29 -0.67
CA CYS A 48 2.91 2.66 -0.04
C CYS A 48 2.29 1.45 0.65
N MET A 49 2.00 1.56 1.94
CA MET A 49 1.22 0.60 2.70
C MET A 49 -0.05 1.26 3.22
N ARG A 50 -1.14 0.52 3.22
CA ARG A 50 -2.41 0.96 3.78
C ARG A 50 -3.01 -0.13 4.66
N GLU A 51 -3.32 0.22 5.90
CA GLU A 51 -4.14 -0.61 6.78
C GLU A 51 -5.60 -0.56 6.28
N CYS A 52 -6.20 -1.75 6.10
CA CYS A 52 -7.45 -1.84 5.35
C CYS A 52 -8.69 -1.47 6.16
N HIS A 53 -8.66 -1.58 7.49
CA HIS A 53 -9.78 -1.23 8.37
C HIS A 53 -9.85 0.27 8.66
N SER A 54 -8.78 0.83 9.22
CA SER A 54 -8.70 2.25 9.59
C SER A 54 -8.40 3.17 8.41
N GLY A 55 -7.77 2.61 7.36
CA GLY A 55 -7.24 3.37 6.24
C GLY A 55 -5.93 4.10 6.54
N ASP A 56 -5.28 3.81 7.68
CA ASP A 56 -3.98 4.38 8.02
C ASP A 56 -2.93 4.06 6.97
N ILE A 57 -2.00 4.98 6.76
CA ILE A 57 -1.02 4.88 5.68
C ILE A 57 0.41 4.94 6.19
N PHE A 58 1.28 4.19 5.55
CA PHE A 58 2.72 4.33 5.65
C PHE A 58 3.31 4.52 4.27
N VAL A 59 4.18 5.52 4.11
CA VAL A 59 4.85 5.83 2.85
C VAL A 59 6.34 6.00 3.09
N SER A 60 7.15 5.34 2.27
CA SER A 60 8.60 5.48 2.29
C SER A 60 9.17 5.58 0.87
N ALA A 61 10.31 6.22 0.72
CA ALA A 61 11.02 6.39 -0.54
C ALA A 61 12.28 5.53 -0.58
N PHE A 62 12.53 4.95 -1.74
CA PHE A 62 13.70 4.12 -2.03
C PHE A 62 14.30 4.51 -3.39
N TYR A 63 15.60 4.30 -3.56
CA TYR A 63 16.25 4.52 -4.86
C TYR A 63 15.86 3.46 -5.88
N ARG A 64 15.58 2.23 -5.45
CA ARG A 64 15.30 1.07 -6.32
C ARG A 64 14.20 0.21 -5.75
N GLN A 65 13.48 -0.44 -6.64
CA GLN A 65 12.52 -1.49 -6.33
C GLN A 65 13.26 -2.85 -6.39
N ASN A 66 13.83 -3.26 -5.27
CA ASN A 66 14.52 -4.54 -5.09
C ASN A 66 14.01 -5.28 -3.85
N GLU A 67 14.49 -6.51 -3.64
CA GLU A 67 14.06 -7.35 -2.51
C GLU A 67 14.38 -6.69 -1.16
N GLU A 68 15.54 -6.05 -1.03
CA GLU A 68 15.96 -5.39 0.21
C GLU A 68 15.02 -4.24 0.57
N SER A 69 14.75 -3.34 -0.39
CA SER A 69 13.79 -2.24 -0.20
C SER A 69 12.38 -2.74 0.08
N PHE A 70 11.99 -3.87 -0.51
CA PHE A 70 10.71 -4.51 -0.26
C PHE A 70 10.58 -4.99 1.18
N LEU A 71 11.57 -5.73 1.67
CA LEU A 71 11.58 -6.25 3.04
C LEU A 71 11.70 -5.12 4.08
N GLU A 72 12.56 -4.14 3.82
CA GLU A 72 12.72 -2.96 4.66
C GLU A 72 11.43 -2.14 4.75
N GLY A 73 10.73 -1.96 3.62
CA GLY A 73 9.45 -1.27 3.58
C GLY A 73 8.39 -1.95 4.42
N ILE A 74 8.34 -3.30 4.42
CA ILE A 74 7.43 -4.06 5.30
C ILE A 74 7.79 -3.81 6.77
N VAL A 75 9.04 -4.00 7.17
CA VAL A 75 9.46 -3.84 8.57
C VAL A 75 9.12 -2.44 9.09
N LYS A 76 9.52 -1.40 8.36
CA LYS A 76 9.22 0.00 8.73
C LYS A 76 7.72 0.29 8.79
N GLY A 77 6.93 -0.32 7.90
CA GLY A 77 5.49 -0.16 7.91
C GLY A 77 4.83 -0.84 9.12
N LEU A 78 5.26 -2.04 9.49
CA LEU A 78 4.78 -2.74 10.69
C LEU A 78 5.14 -1.95 11.97
N GLU A 79 6.34 -1.41 12.04
CA GLU A 79 6.77 -0.51 13.14
C GLU A 79 5.89 0.75 13.20
N HIS A 80 5.58 1.37 12.05
CA HIS A 80 4.72 2.55 11.98
C HIS A 80 3.29 2.27 12.47
N PHE A 81 2.71 1.14 12.08
CA PHE A 81 1.37 0.75 12.53
C PHE A 81 1.35 0.26 13.99
N GLY A 82 2.51 -0.10 14.54
CA GLY A 82 2.65 -0.58 15.91
C GLY A 82 2.16 -2.02 16.09
N GLY A 83 2.07 -2.81 15.02
CA GLY A 83 1.62 -4.19 15.08
C GLY A 83 1.70 -4.91 13.73
N THR A 84 1.38 -6.20 13.77
CA THR A 84 1.41 -7.06 12.59
C THR A 84 -0.01 -7.45 12.18
N PRO A 85 -0.42 -7.21 10.92
CA PRO A 85 -1.71 -7.64 10.41
C PRO A 85 -1.73 -9.16 10.22
N ARG A 86 -2.92 -9.76 10.17
CA ARG A 86 -3.06 -11.20 9.87
C ARG A 86 -2.56 -11.54 8.46
N LYS A 87 -2.71 -10.61 7.50
CA LYS A 87 -2.27 -10.80 6.12
C LYS A 87 -1.72 -9.50 5.50
N ILE A 88 -0.72 -9.66 4.65
CA ILE A 88 -0.19 -8.60 3.80
C ILE A 88 -0.53 -8.94 2.36
N ILE A 89 -1.27 -8.05 1.72
CA ILE A 89 -1.79 -8.20 0.35
C ILE A 89 -0.99 -7.31 -0.58
N PHE A 90 -0.47 -7.87 -1.66
CA PHE A 90 0.16 -7.05 -2.70
C PHE A 90 0.07 -7.68 -4.08
N ASP A 91 0.24 -6.84 -5.09
CA ASP A 91 0.29 -7.28 -6.46
C ASP A 91 1.66 -7.84 -6.78
N ASN A 92 1.66 -8.96 -7.42
CA ASN A 92 2.71 -9.79 -7.98
C ASN A 92 4.05 -9.06 -8.24
N ALA A 93 4.64 -8.48 -7.19
CA ALA A 93 5.94 -7.84 -7.30
C ALA A 93 6.99 -8.93 -7.52
N ARG A 94 7.68 -8.88 -8.65
CA ARG A 94 8.78 -9.81 -8.99
C ARG A 94 9.83 -9.95 -7.88
N VAL A 95 9.95 -8.94 -7.03
CA VAL A 95 10.87 -8.90 -5.88
C VAL A 95 10.46 -9.81 -4.73
N ALA A 96 9.20 -10.22 -4.66
CA ALA A 96 8.64 -11.03 -3.59
C ALA A 96 8.22 -12.43 -4.04
N VAL A 97 8.19 -12.68 -5.36
CA VAL A 97 7.73 -13.92 -5.97
C VAL A 97 8.90 -14.66 -6.60
N LYS A 98 9.15 -15.89 -6.14
CA LYS A 98 10.14 -16.81 -6.71
C LYS A 98 9.59 -17.53 -7.93
N GLU A 99 8.34 -17.98 -7.88
CA GLU A 99 7.65 -18.72 -8.94
C GLU A 99 6.14 -18.47 -8.90
N GLY A 100 5.48 -18.52 -10.06
CA GLY A 100 4.03 -18.49 -10.20
C GLY A 100 3.42 -17.10 -10.25
N PHE A 101 2.08 -17.05 -10.31
CA PHE A 101 1.30 -15.82 -10.37
C PHE A 101 0.05 -15.92 -9.50
N GLY A 102 -0.39 -14.80 -8.92
CA GLY A 102 -1.59 -14.72 -8.12
C GLY A 102 -1.57 -15.70 -6.96
N TYR A 103 -2.65 -16.42 -6.71
CA TYR A 103 -2.76 -17.39 -5.62
C TYR A 103 -1.78 -18.59 -5.71
N HIS A 104 -1.15 -18.78 -6.84
CA HIS A 104 -0.12 -19.82 -7.05
C HIS A 104 1.31 -19.29 -6.91
N ALA A 105 1.47 -17.99 -6.59
CA ALA A 105 2.78 -17.40 -6.40
C ALA A 105 3.43 -17.94 -5.12
N LYS A 106 4.71 -18.34 -5.25
CA LYS A 106 5.55 -18.70 -4.11
C LYS A 106 6.42 -17.51 -3.73
N ALA A 107 6.38 -17.13 -2.47
CA ALA A 107 7.23 -16.09 -1.91
C ALA A 107 8.73 -16.44 -2.07
N THR A 108 9.60 -15.42 -2.17
CA THR A 108 11.03 -15.63 -2.02
C THR A 108 11.35 -16.17 -0.63
N ASP A 109 12.47 -16.88 -0.49
CA ASP A 109 12.84 -17.52 0.79
C ASP A 109 12.99 -16.48 1.91
N LYS A 110 13.50 -15.28 1.60
CA LYS A 110 13.63 -14.18 2.56
C LYS A 110 12.26 -13.59 2.96
N TYR A 111 11.36 -13.40 2.00
CA TYR A 111 10.02 -12.90 2.30
C TYR A 111 9.22 -13.93 3.10
N PHE A 112 9.36 -15.22 2.77
CA PHE A 112 8.75 -16.29 3.55
C PHE A 112 9.28 -16.30 5.00
N SER A 113 10.61 -16.17 5.20
CA SER A 113 11.22 -16.09 6.52
C SER A 113 10.74 -14.87 7.30
N LEU A 114 10.61 -13.70 6.64
CA LEU A 114 10.05 -12.49 7.25
C LEU A 114 8.61 -12.70 7.68
N SER A 115 7.79 -13.31 6.82
CA SER A 115 6.38 -13.57 7.12
C SER A 115 6.20 -14.53 8.29
N ALA A 116 7.06 -15.53 8.41
CA ALA A 116 7.08 -16.44 9.55
C ALA A 116 7.52 -15.74 10.85
N HIS A 117 8.54 -14.88 10.77
CA HIS A 117 9.04 -14.12 11.92
C HIS A 117 7.97 -13.19 12.51
N TYR A 118 7.26 -12.45 11.66
CA TYR A 118 6.20 -11.52 12.06
C TYR A 118 4.81 -12.18 12.15
N ALA A 119 4.69 -13.47 11.82
CA ALA A 119 3.45 -14.24 11.87
C ALA A 119 2.29 -13.70 11.01
N PHE A 120 2.59 -13.10 9.84
CA PHE A 120 1.57 -12.70 8.88
C PHE A 120 1.50 -13.65 7.68
N LYS A 121 0.34 -13.70 7.03
CA LYS A 121 0.13 -14.47 5.79
C LYS A 121 0.41 -13.60 4.56
N PRO A 122 1.38 -13.96 3.68
CA PRO A 122 1.52 -13.32 2.37
C PRO A 122 0.32 -13.66 1.47
N VAL A 123 -0.27 -12.67 0.82
CA VAL A 123 -1.37 -12.82 -0.14
C VAL A 123 -1.01 -12.09 -1.42
N PHE A 124 -0.97 -12.84 -2.52
CA PHE A 124 -0.69 -12.29 -3.85
C PHE A 124 -1.99 -12.15 -4.62
N CYS A 125 -2.31 -10.95 -5.09
CA CYS A 125 -3.50 -10.70 -5.89
C CYS A 125 -3.34 -11.25 -7.31
N ASN A 126 -4.45 -11.72 -7.88
CA ASN A 126 -4.49 -12.04 -9.31
C ASN A 126 -4.51 -10.75 -10.15
N PRO A 127 -3.81 -10.71 -11.29
CA PRO A 127 -3.75 -9.55 -12.16
C PRO A 127 -5.10 -9.04 -12.69
N ALA A 128 -6.17 -9.82 -12.56
CA ALA A 128 -7.49 -9.49 -13.11
C ALA A 128 -8.55 -9.10 -12.04
N GLN A 129 -8.20 -9.07 -10.75
CA GLN A 129 -9.13 -8.75 -9.67
C GLN A 129 -8.83 -7.37 -9.07
N GLY A 130 -9.02 -6.32 -9.85
CA GLY A 130 -8.85 -4.93 -9.41
C GLY A 130 -9.73 -4.51 -8.21
N HIS A 131 -10.74 -5.29 -7.88
CA HIS A 131 -11.61 -5.04 -6.72
C HIS A 131 -10.88 -5.23 -5.38
N GLU A 132 -9.88 -6.11 -5.32
CA GLU A 132 -9.11 -6.36 -4.09
C GLU A 132 -8.05 -5.28 -3.81
N LYS A 133 -7.71 -4.46 -4.83
CA LYS A 133 -6.63 -3.46 -4.80
C LYS A 133 -7.06 -2.01 -4.65
N GLY A 134 -8.35 -1.72 -4.76
CA GLY A 134 -8.86 -0.34 -4.88
C GLY A 134 -8.38 0.62 -3.79
N LEU A 135 -8.00 0.11 -2.62
CA LEU A 135 -7.57 0.94 -1.50
C LEU A 135 -6.14 1.48 -1.66
N VAL A 136 -5.18 0.66 -2.10
CA VAL A 136 -3.77 1.06 -2.17
C VAL A 136 -3.40 1.74 -3.50
N GLU A 137 -4.03 1.37 -4.63
CA GLU A 137 -3.82 2.07 -5.91
C GLU A 137 -4.21 3.54 -5.80
N GLY A 138 -5.31 3.83 -5.12
CA GLY A 138 -5.72 5.19 -4.77
C GLY A 138 -4.67 5.93 -3.93
N LEU A 139 -3.95 5.22 -3.04
CA LEU A 139 -2.93 5.80 -2.17
C LEU A 139 -1.71 6.29 -2.95
N VAL A 140 -1.17 5.50 -3.90
CA VAL A 140 -0.06 5.95 -4.76
C VAL A 140 -0.40 7.25 -5.48
N GLY A 141 -1.61 7.33 -6.06
CA GLY A 141 -2.11 8.53 -6.71
C GLY A 141 -2.28 9.72 -5.74
N LEU A 142 -2.79 9.49 -4.54
CA LEU A 142 -2.97 10.49 -3.50
C LEU A 142 -1.62 11.08 -3.05
N VAL A 143 -0.64 10.22 -2.76
CA VAL A 143 0.71 10.64 -2.36
C VAL A 143 1.39 11.44 -3.46
N ARG A 144 1.30 10.99 -4.71
CA ARG A 144 1.86 11.76 -5.83
C ARG A 144 1.28 13.16 -5.95
N ARG A 145 -0.03 13.32 -5.83
CA ARG A 145 -0.71 14.62 -5.97
C ARG A 145 -0.46 15.54 -4.79
N ASN A 146 -0.45 15.01 -3.58
CA ASN A 146 -0.46 15.83 -2.37
C ASN A 146 0.93 16.07 -1.78
N PHE A 147 1.88 15.16 -2.00
CA PHE A 147 3.23 15.29 -1.46
C PHE A 147 4.27 15.62 -2.55
N PHE A 148 4.13 15.06 -3.76
CA PHE A 148 5.11 15.24 -4.84
C PHE A 148 4.71 16.34 -5.86
N VAL A 149 3.70 17.15 -5.55
CA VAL A 149 3.31 18.34 -6.32
C VAL A 149 3.15 19.52 -5.36
N PRO A 150 3.98 20.59 -5.51
CA PRO A 150 5.11 20.72 -6.44
C PRO A 150 6.24 19.72 -6.16
N VAL A 151 7.11 19.48 -7.14
CA VAL A 151 8.25 18.55 -6.98
C VAL A 151 9.09 18.97 -5.79
N PRO A 152 9.25 18.12 -4.75
CA PRO A 152 10.01 18.48 -3.57
C PRO A 152 11.50 18.60 -3.87
N ASN A 153 12.15 19.57 -3.25
CA ASN A 153 13.60 19.78 -3.29
C ASN A 153 14.16 19.45 -1.90
N ILE A 154 14.91 18.37 -1.82
CA ILE A 154 15.34 17.72 -0.58
C ILE A 154 16.83 17.40 -0.67
N SER A 155 17.56 17.44 0.43
CA SER A 155 19.01 17.18 0.42
C SER A 155 19.33 15.70 0.31
N THR A 156 18.62 14.84 1.05
CA THR A 156 18.87 13.39 1.13
C THR A 156 17.58 12.57 1.11
N ILE A 157 17.69 11.27 0.80
CA ILE A 157 16.54 10.36 0.86
C ILE A 157 16.02 10.17 2.30
N ASP A 158 16.89 10.28 3.30
CA ASP A 158 16.51 10.18 4.71
C ASP A 158 15.68 11.39 5.14
N GLU A 159 16.05 12.60 4.70
CA GLU A 159 15.23 13.79 4.90
C GLU A 159 13.86 13.65 4.22
N LEU A 160 13.83 13.10 3.01
CA LEU A 160 12.58 12.81 2.30
C LEU A 160 11.70 11.83 3.10
N ASN A 161 12.28 10.74 3.59
CA ASN A 161 11.57 9.74 4.38
C ASN A 161 11.03 10.32 5.68
N LYS A 162 11.77 11.21 6.34
CA LYS A 162 11.29 11.95 7.52
C LYS A 162 10.03 12.77 7.19
N LYS A 163 10.06 13.53 6.09
CA LYS A 163 8.90 14.34 5.64
C LYS A 163 7.71 13.46 5.22
N LEU A 164 7.96 12.29 4.65
CA LEU A 164 6.91 11.32 4.33
C LEU A 164 6.25 10.76 5.59
N LEU A 165 7.02 10.48 6.65
CA LEU A 165 6.47 10.08 7.95
C LEU A 165 5.63 11.20 8.59
N GLU A 166 6.08 12.45 8.51
CA GLU A 166 5.30 13.61 8.96
C GLU A 166 3.98 13.72 8.16
N TYR A 167 4.02 13.48 6.85
CA TYR A 167 2.83 13.44 6.01
C TYR A 167 1.86 12.31 6.44
N CYS A 168 2.37 11.11 6.74
CA CYS A 168 1.55 10.00 7.25
C CYS A 168 0.89 10.37 8.59
N ALA A 169 1.64 11.02 9.49
CA ALA A 169 1.09 11.48 10.77
C ALA A 169 -0.03 12.51 10.59
N VAL A 170 0.14 13.47 9.67
CA VAL A 170 -0.90 14.45 9.33
C VAL A 170 -2.12 13.77 8.71
N TYR A 171 -1.92 12.74 7.88
CA TYR A 171 -3.01 11.99 7.25
C TYR A 171 -3.94 11.32 8.26
N ARG A 172 -3.48 10.99 9.47
CA ARG A 172 -4.32 10.45 10.56
C ARG A 172 -5.45 11.39 10.98
N ASN A 173 -5.34 12.69 10.71
CA ASN A 173 -6.43 13.64 10.93
C ASN A 173 -7.51 13.59 9.84
N HIS A 174 -7.28 12.82 8.76
CA HIS A 174 -8.24 12.69 7.68
C HIS A 174 -9.45 11.86 8.10
N LYS A 175 -10.62 12.25 7.59
CA LYS A 175 -11.88 11.53 7.78
C LYS A 175 -12.30 10.90 6.45
N ILE A 176 -12.39 9.58 6.43
CA ILE A 176 -12.82 8.85 5.23
C ILE A 176 -14.33 9.04 5.05
N PRO A 177 -14.83 9.36 3.83
CA PRO A 177 -16.26 9.48 3.59
C PRO A 177 -17.02 8.23 4.05
N GLY A 178 -18.10 8.44 4.81
CA GLY A 178 -18.92 7.36 5.38
C GLY A 178 -18.40 6.76 6.70
N LYS A 179 -17.28 7.23 7.22
CA LYS A 179 -16.79 6.88 8.56
C LYS A 179 -17.05 8.03 9.54
N GLU A 180 -17.37 7.70 10.78
CA GLU A 180 -17.61 8.71 11.83
C GLU A 180 -16.29 9.20 12.44
N LEU A 181 -15.33 8.32 12.60
CA LEU A 181 -14.02 8.58 13.20
C LEU A 181 -13.00 8.99 12.15
N THR A 182 -11.96 9.71 12.58
CA THR A 182 -10.76 9.94 11.78
C THR A 182 -9.94 8.66 11.63
N VAL A 183 -9.02 8.65 10.67
CA VAL A 183 -8.08 7.54 10.47
C VAL A 183 -7.30 7.25 11.75
N GLY A 184 -6.82 8.28 12.45
CA GLY A 184 -6.06 8.12 13.70
C GLY A 184 -6.89 7.51 14.83
N GLU A 185 -8.12 7.99 15.03
CA GLU A 185 -9.04 7.44 16.04
C GLU A 185 -9.36 5.96 15.76
N MET A 186 -9.59 5.60 14.49
CA MET A 186 -9.80 4.20 14.10
C MET A 186 -8.55 3.34 14.34
N THR A 187 -7.35 3.89 14.08
CA THR A 187 -6.08 3.19 14.30
C THR A 187 -5.84 2.91 15.79
N GLU A 188 -6.11 3.86 16.66
CA GLU A 188 -5.98 3.66 18.12
C GLU A 188 -6.95 2.59 18.63
N ASN A 189 -8.19 2.59 18.15
CA ASN A 189 -9.19 1.57 18.52
C ASN A 189 -8.84 0.15 18.02
N CYS A 190 -7.87 0.01 17.11
CA CYS A 190 -7.38 -1.30 16.65
C CYS A 190 -6.29 -1.90 17.56
N LYS A 191 -5.77 -1.14 18.53
CA LYS A 191 -4.67 -1.56 19.40
C LYS A 191 -5.15 -2.22 20.70
N ASP A 192 -6.42 -2.09 21.02
CA ASP A 192 -7.12 -2.71 22.17
C ASP A 192 -7.70 -4.08 21.78
#